data_4557a8ccc0dcd2cebd9d7c1b10fa0b15
#
_entry.id   4557a8ccc0dcd2cebd9d7c1b10fa0b15
#
_cell.length_a   1.000
_cell.length_b   1.000
_cell.length_c   1.000
_cell.angle_alpha   90.00
_cell.angle_beta   90.00
_cell.angle_gamma   90.00
#
_symmetry.space_group_name_H-M   'P 1'
#
loop_
_entity.id
_entity.type
_entity.pdbx_description
1 polymer ?
#
loop_
_entity_poly.entity_id
_entity_poly.type
_entity_poly.pdbx_seq_one_letter_code
_entity_poly.pdbx_strand_id
1 'polypeptide(L)'
;NIKSKFIAYQSPLNHVRSESFKESVDELVRLHAEQPDEFAKNSTDLISMIGRATASARNQYLEQIKSALQKIDNHKFEDIIGELFIKNGYTLTDNNWYDGEGGDVDLVFECFNRNTLMYNIYEICDVKMPHIYVQAKKKTGKDAGDIVGVDQLVKMEERIPEKNAILMVINLTDEFSDEAKEKADENGIILINGLTFASLLVRYGIEVDIR
;
A
#
# COMPACT_ATOMS: atom_id res chain seq x y z
N ASN A 1 7.04 -4.48 31.73
CA ASN A 1 6.34 -5.75 31.56
C ASN A 1 6.32 -6.11 30.06
N ILE A 2 6.98 -7.19 29.66
CA ILE A 2 7.10 -7.64 28.26
C ILE A 2 5.70 -7.88 27.67
N LYS A 3 4.81 -8.50 28.45
CA LYS A 3 3.45 -8.83 28.02
C LYS A 3 2.62 -7.57 27.65
N SER A 4 2.78 -6.46 28.37
CA SER A 4 2.07 -5.21 28.07
C SER A 4 2.59 -4.50 26.82
N LYS A 5 3.88 -4.64 26.49
CA LYS A 5 4.44 -4.09 25.25
C LYS A 5 3.96 -4.87 24.01
N PHE A 6 3.86 -6.20 24.12
CA PHE A 6 3.33 -7.04 23.03
C PHE A 6 1.83 -6.84 22.80
N ILE A 7 1.03 -6.61 23.86
CA ILE A 7 -0.41 -6.33 23.73
C ILE A 7 -0.65 -5.00 22.99
N ALA A 8 0.18 -3.98 23.21
CA ALA A 8 0.08 -2.71 22.49
C ALA A 8 0.37 -2.87 20.98
N TYR A 9 1.21 -3.83 20.59
CA TYR A 9 1.47 -4.18 19.19
C TYR A 9 0.36 -5.04 18.55
N GLN A 10 -0.50 -5.67 19.35
CA GLN A 10 -1.62 -6.49 18.84
C GLN A 10 -2.84 -5.67 18.41
N SER A 11 -2.92 -4.41 18.75
CA SER A 11 -4.10 -3.57 18.49
C SER A 11 -4.53 -3.53 17.02
N PRO A 12 -3.62 -3.46 16.02
CA PRO A 12 -4.01 -3.57 14.60
C PRO A 12 -4.11 -5.02 14.09
N LEU A 13 -3.71 -6.02 14.88
CA LEU A 13 -3.64 -7.43 14.46
C LEU A 13 -4.70 -8.31 15.15
N ASN A 14 -5.69 -7.72 15.80
CA ASN A 14 -6.72 -8.43 16.56
C ASN A 14 -7.56 -9.44 15.75
N HIS A 15 -7.46 -9.43 14.43
CA HIS A 15 -8.17 -10.36 13.55
C HIS A 15 -7.31 -11.58 13.12
N VAL A 16 -6.01 -11.55 13.38
CA VAL A 16 -5.12 -12.67 13.03
C VAL A 16 -4.76 -13.45 14.29
N ARG A 17 -5.59 -14.43 14.62
CA ARG A 17 -5.31 -15.40 15.68
C ARG A 17 -4.32 -16.44 15.15
N SER A 18 -3.04 -16.12 15.15
CA SER A 18 -2.00 -17.13 15.01
C SER A 18 -1.77 -17.78 16.38
N GLU A 19 -2.23 -19.01 16.55
CA GLU A 19 -1.96 -19.79 17.76
C GLU A 19 -0.46 -19.91 18.01
N SER A 20 0.32 -20.12 16.97
CA SER A 20 1.79 -20.21 17.07
C SER A 20 2.45 -18.91 17.57
N PHE A 21 1.90 -17.74 17.26
CA PHE A 21 2.38 -16.48 17.80
C PHE A 21 2.09 -16.37 19.30
N LYS A 22 0.87 -16.72 19.71
CA LYS A 22 0.48 -16.73 21.12
C LYS A 22 1.34 -17.69 21.93
N GLU A 23 1.52 -18.92 21.46
CA GLU A 23 2.36 -19.93 22.07
C GLU A 23 3.81 -19.46 22.22
N SER A 24 4.37 -18.84 21.19
CA SER A 24 5.73 -18.28 21.22
C SER A 24 5.88 -17.14 22.25
N VAL A 25 4.86 -16.28 22.38
CA VAL A 25 4.85 -15.20 23.38
C VAL A 25 4.70 -15.76 24.80
N ASP A 26 3.81 -16.73 25.00
CA ASP A 26 3.58 -17.35 26.30
C ASP A 26 4.82 -18.11 26.77
N GLU A 27 5.52 -18.83 25.87
CA GLU A 27 6.78 -19.48 26.17
C GLU A 27 7.90 -18.47 26.51
N LEU A 28 8.01 -17.37 25.78
CA LEU A 28 8.96 -16.31 26.10
C LEU A 28 8.73 -15.72 27.49
N VAL A 29 7.46 -15.49 27.84
CA VAL A 29 7.08 -14.98 29.18
C VAL A 29 7.39 -15.99 30.27
N ARG A 30 7.14 -17.27 30.02
CA ARG A 30 7.43 -18.37 30.95
C ARG A 30 8.94 -18.49 31.21
N LEU A 31 9.74 -18.56 30.16
CA LEU A 31 11.21 -18.66 30.26
C LEU A 31 11.80 -17.47 31.01
N HIS A 32 11.35 -16.27 30.72
CA HIS A 32 11.82 -15.06 31.43
C HIS A 32 11.48 -15.08 32.94
N ALA A 33 10.32 -15.65 33.31
CA ALA A 33 9.88 -15.68 34.69
C ALA A 33 10.48 -16.82 35.50
N GLU A 34 10.64 -18.00 34.89
CA GLU A 34 11.01 -19.24 35.59
C GLU A 34 12.47 -19.60 35.41
N GLN A 35 13.09 -19.25 34.29
CA GLN A 35 14.45 -19.68 33.92
C GLN A 35 15.22 -18.53 33.23
N PRO A 36 15.61 -17.48 33.98
CA PRO A 36 16.22 -16.28 33.39
C PRO A 36 17.55 -16.56 32.66
N ASP A 37 18.34 -17.53 33.10
CA ASP A 37 19.60 -17.89 32.45
C ASP A 37 19.36 -18.64 31.13
N GLU A 38 18.36 -19.50 31.08
CA GLU A 38 17.93 -20.20 29.87
C GLU A 38 17.23 -19.24 28.90
N PHE A 39 16.44 -18.28 29.41
CA PHE A 39 15.88 -17.17 28.63
C PHE A 39 16.99 -16.37 27.93
N ALA A 40 18.05 -16.00 28.65
CA ALA A 40 19.18 -15.26 28.07
C ALA A 40 19.87 -16.06 26.93
N LYS A 41 19.99 -17.38 27.09
CA LYS A 41 20.58 -18.28 26.10
C LYS A 41 19.71 -18.47 24.86
N ASN A 42 18.38 -18.59 25.04
CA ASN A 42 17.43 -18.95 23.97
C ASN A 42 16.63 -17.75 23.44
N SER A 43 16.78 -16.56 24.03
CA SER A 43 15.97 -15.38 23.70
C SER A 43 16.07 -14.98 22.21
N THR A 44 17.24 -15.14 21.60
CA THR A 44 17.44 -14.81 20.18
C THR A 44 16.57 -15.68 19.27
N ASP A 45 16.49 -16.97 19.54
CA ASP A 45 15.69 -17.91 18.74
C ASP A 45 14.19 -17.67 18.94
N LEU A 46 13.76 -17.45 20.19
CA LEU A 46 12.36 -17.13 20.50
C LEU A 46 11.92 -15.79 19.89
N ILE A 47 12.76 -14.76 19.98
CA ILE A 47 12.51 -13.48 19.33
C ILE A 47 12.40 -13.63 17.82
N SER A 48 13.28 -14.44 17.21
CA SER A 48 13.24 -14.76 15.80
C SER A 48 11.95 -15.50 15.40
N MET A 49 11.51 -16.47 16.21
CA MET A 49 10.24 -17.18 15.99
C MET A 49 9.04 -16.24 16.07
N ILE A 50 8.99 -15.36 17.07
CA ILE A 50 7.95 -14.34 17.21
C ILE A 50 7.97 -13.39 16.02
N GLY A 51 9.14 -12.95 15.56
CA GLY A 51 9.29 -12.10 14.39
C GLY A 51 8.73 -12.75 13.13
N ARG A 52 9.03 -14.04 12.89
CA ARG A 52 8.48 -14.79 11.75
C ARG A 52 6.96 -14.96 11.84
N ALA A 53 6.44 -15.30 13.02
CA ALA A 53 4.99 -15.46 13.24
C ALA A 53 4.25 -14.12 13.02
N THR A 54 4.81 -13.02 13.50
CA THR A 54 4.26 -11.67 13.30
C THR A 54 4.24 -11.27 11.83
N ALA A 55 5.33 -11.53 11.10
CA ALA A 55 5.40 -11.25 9.66
C ALA A 55 4.39 -12.09 8.87
N SER A 56 4.25 -13.38 9.20
CA SER A 56 3.25 -14.26 8.60
C SER A 56 1.83 -13.77 8.85
N ALA A 57 1.51 -13.43 10.09
CA ALA A 57 0.20 -12.91 10.47
C ALA A 57 -0.14 -11.60 9.74
N ARG A 58 0.84 -10.69 9.64
CA ARG A 58 0.69 -9.45 8.87
C ARG A 58 0.40 -9.73 7.40
N ASN A 59 1.16 -10.62 6.78
CA ASN A 59 0.96 -10.96 5.38
C ASN A 59 -0.42 -11.57 5.13
N GLN A 60 -0.88 -12.47 6.00
CA GLN A 60 -2.24 -13.03 5.91
C GLN A 60 -3.31 -11.93 5.99
N TYR A 61 -3.15 -10.95 6.87
CA TYR A 61 -4.08 -9.83 6.98
C TYR A 61 -4.08 -8.95 5.73
N LEU A 62 -2.93 -8.65 5.16
CA LEU A 62 -2.82 -7.89 3.92
C LEU A 62 -3.46 -8.64 2.73
N GLU A 63 -3.31 -9.97 2.67
CA GLU A 63 -3.98 -10.80 1.67
C GLU A 63 -5.52 -10.79 1.83
N GLN A 64 -6.02 -10.76 3.05
CA GLN A 64 -7.47 -10.62 3.30
C GLN A 64 -7.98 -9.27 2.80
N ILE A 65 -7.27 -8.16 3.06
CA ILE A 65 -7.62 -6.83 2.55
C ILE A 65 -7.59 -6.83 1.02
N LYS A 66 -6.51 -7.32 0.40
CA LYS A 66 -6.42 -7.43 -1.07
C LYS A 66 -7.58 -8.21 -1.65
N SER A 67 -7.91 -9.36 -1.06
CA SER A 67 -9.04 -10.20 -1.49
C SER A 67 -10.39 -9.51 -1.32
N ALA A 68 -10.57 -8.70 -0.30
CA ALA A 68 -11.78 -7.89 -0.12
C ALA A 68 -11.89 -6.80 -1.19
N LEU A 69 -10.77 -6.10 -1.48
CA LEU A 69 -10.71 -5.09 -2.55
C LEU A 69 -11.04 -5.67 -3.94
N GLN A 70 -10.68 -6.91 -4.20
CA GLN A 70 -11.02 -7.59 -5.46
C GLN A 70 -12.52 -7.81 -5.65
N LYS A 71 -13.28 -7.93 -4.56
CA LYS A 71 -14.73 -8.22 -4.58
C LYS A 71 -15.62 -6.98 -4.71
N ILE A 72 -15.15 -5.79 -4.32
CA ILE A 72 -15.89 -4.54 -4.47
C ILE A 72 -15.96 -4.11 -5.94
N ASP A 73 -16.89 -3.21 -6.30
CA ASP A 73 -16.94 -2.63 -7.64
C ASP A 73 -15.76 -1.66 -7.89
N ASN A 74 -15.58 -1.25 -9.17
CA ASN A 74 -14.46 -0.38 -9.55
C ASN A 74 -14.57 0.99 -8.90
N HIS A 75 -15.78 1.58 -8.85
CA HIS A 75 -15.97 2.91 -8.25
C HIS A 75 -15.60 2.91 -6.77
N LYS A 76 -16.03 1.89 -6.01
CA LYS A 76 -15.61 1.76 -4.61
C LYS A 76 -14.10 1.58 -4.44
N PHE A 77 -13.45 0.90 -5.39
CA PHE A 77 -11.99 0.77 -5.35
C PHE A 77 -11.31 2.12 -5.58
N GLU A 78 -11.79 2.90 -6.55
CA GLU A 78 -11.34 4.27 -6.80
C GLU A 78 -11.63 5.20 -5.62
N ASP A 79 -12.80 5.09 -4.98
CA ASP A 79 -13.14 5.84 -3.75
C ASP A 79 -12.14 5.56 -2.62
N ILE A 80 -11.73 4.29 -2.42
CA ILE A 80 -10.73 3.92 -1.41
C ILE A 80 -9.36 4.52 -1.74
N ILE A 81 -8.96 4.53 -3.01
CA ILE A 81 -7.74 5.22 -3.44
C ILE A 81 -7.88 6.72 -3.16
N GLY A 82 -9.01 7.32 -3.51
CA GLY A 82 -9.32 8.73 -3.23
C GLY A 82 -9.20 9.05 -1.74
N GLU A 83 -9.81 8.23 -0.86
CA GLU A 83 -9.75 8.39 0.59
C GLU A 83 -8.30 8.36 1.10
N LEU A 84 -7.47 7.42 0.60
CA LEU A 84 -6.07 7.33 0.98
C LEU A 84 -5.32 8.63 0.67
N PHE A 85 -5.49 9.19 -0.52
CA PHE A 85 -4.83 10.44 -0.92
C PHE A 85 -5.37 11.64 -0.15
N ILE A 86 -6.69 11.79 -0.04
CA ILE A 86 -7.35 12.91 0.66
C ILE A 86 -6.92 12.93 2.14
N LYS A 87 -6.89 11.78 2.81
CA LYS A 87 -6.45 11.67 4.20
C LYS A 87 -4.98 12.07 4.39
N ASN A 88 -4.18 12.00 3.33
CA ASN A 88 -2.78 12.41 3.33
C ASN A 88 -2.54 13.83 2.78
N GLY A 89 -3.59 14.64 2.65
CA GLY A 89 -3.48 16.08 2.31
C GLY A 89 -3.47 16.37 0.82
N TYR A 90 -3.98 15.44 0.00
CA TYR A 90 -4.21 15.65 -1.42
C TYR A 90 -5.66 16.01 -1.68
N THR A 91 -5.92 16.67 -2.80
CA THR A 91 -7.27 16.96 -3.28
C THR A 91 -7.49 16.28 -4.62
N LEU A 92 -8.60 15.57 -4.78
CA LEU A 92 -9.03 15.03 -6.06
C LEU A 92 -9.48 16.22 -6.95
N THR A 93 -8.82 16.41 -8.09
CA THR A 93 -9.08 17.52 -9.01
C THR A 93 -9.83 17.07 -10.24
N ASP A 94 -9.64 15.81 -10.66
CA ASP A 94 -10.32 15.23 -11.81
C ASP A 94 -10.47 13.70 -11.64
N ASN A 95 -11.40 13.10 -12.38
CA ASN A 95 -11.60 11.66 -12.45
C ASN A 95 -12.08 11.22 -13.82
N ASN A 96 -11.78 9.97 -14.19
CA ASN A 96 -12.20 9.34 -15.44
C ASN A 96 -11.82 10.17 -16.69
N TRP A 97 -10.58 10.61 -16.77
CA TRP A 97 -10.06 11.33 -17.92
C TRP A 97 -9.63 10.35 -19.02
N TYR A 98 -10.45 10.24 -20.04
CA TYR A 98 -10.27 9.33 -21.17
C TYR A 98 -10.02 10.12 -22.47
N ASP A 99 -9.02 9.72 -23.25
CA ASP A 99 -8.58 10.40 -24.47
C ASP A 99 -9.33 9.99 -25.76
N GLY A 100 -10.11 8.92 -25.72
CA GLY A 100 -10.79 8.34 -26.88
C GLY A 100 -9.91 7.43 -27.74
N GLU A 101 -8.60 7.32 -27.46
CA GLU A 101 -7.61 6.55 -28.22
C GLU A 101 -6.94 5.43 -27.39
N GLY A 102 -7.48 5.17 -26.21
CA GLY A 102 -7.06 4.13 -25.29
C GLY A 102 -6.10 4.60 -24.20
N GLY A 103 -5.87 5.91 -24.07
CA GLY A 103 -5.31 6.54 -22.88
C GLY A 103 -6.40 6.74 -21.84
N ASP A 104 -6.09 6.54 -20.57
CA ASP A 104 -7.04 6.57 -19.48
C ASP A 104 -6.35 6.90 -18.15
N VAL A 105 -6.98 7.77 -17.36
CA VAL A 105 -6.59 8.13 -16.00
C VAL A 105 -7.83 8.09 -15.13
N ASP A 106 -7.84 7.25 -14.12
CA ASP A 106 -9.01 7.12 -13.25
C ASP A 106 -9.12 8.27 -12.24
N LEU A 107 -7.98 8.74 -11.68
CA LEU A 107 -7.96 9.77 -10.65
C LEU A 107 -6.77 10.73 -10.83
N VAL A 108 -7.03 12.03 -10.62
CA VAL A 108 -5.99 13.07 -10.62
C VAL A 108 -5.99 13.81 -9.29
N PHE A 109 -4.82 13.92 -8.67
CA PHE A 109 -4.68 14.58 -7.38
C PHE A 109 -3.68 15.73 -7.43
N GLU A 110 -3.97 16.78 -6.65
CA GLU A 110 -3.07 17.88 -6.35
C GLU A 110 -2.74 17.90 -4.85
N CYS A 111 -1.49 18.21 -4.50
CA CYS A 111 -1.10 18.34 -3.09
C CYS A 111 -1.51 19.69 -2.53
N PHE A 112 -2.38 19.69 -1.52
CA PHE A 112 -2.81 20.90 -0.79
C PHE A 112 -2.22 21.03 0.62
N ASN A 113 -1.38 20.09 1.03
CA ASN A 113 -0.79 20.19 2.36
C ASN A 113 0.30 21.25 2.44
N ARG A 114 -0.10 22.50 2.68
CA ARG A 114 0.76 23.69 2.83
C ARG A 114 1.77 23.60 3.97
N ASN A 115 1.65 22.62 4.85
CA ASN A 115 2.55 22.43 5.98
C ASN A 115 3.76 21.55 5.64
N THR A 116 3.88 21.05 4.43
CA THR A 116 5.05 20.28 4.02
C THR A 116 6.18 21.18 3.57
N LEU A 117 7.41 20.79 3.90
CA LEU A 117 8.61 21.48 3.43
C LEU A 117 8.63 21.59 1.89
N MET A 118 8.23 20.52 1.20
CA MET A 118 8.20 20.51 -0.26
C MET A 118 7.20 21.51 -0.82
N TYR A 119 6.00 21.62 -0.26
CA TYR A 119 5.04 22.65 -0.67
C TYR A 119 5.65 24.05 -0.58
N ASN A 120 6.25 24.37 0.55
CA ASN A 120 6.89 25.69 0.76
C ASN A 120 8.05 25.93 -0.23
N ILE A 121 8.85 24.91 -0.56
CA ILE A 121 9.92 25.02 -1.57
C ILE A 121 9.32 25.35 -2.94
N TYR A 122 8.30 24.63 -3.38
CA TYR A 122 7.63 24.87 -4.66
C TYR A 122 7.04 26.29 -4.72
N GLU A 123 6.38 26.73 -3.63
CA GLU A 123 5.78 28.07 -3.53
C GLU A 123 6.85 29.17 -3.57
N ILE A 124 7.94 29.04 -2.79
CA ILE A 124 9.03 30.04 -2.76
C ILE A 124 9.77 30.11 -4.10
N CYS A 125 9.95 28.97 -4.76
CA CYS A 125 10.64 28.89 -6.05
C CYS A 125 9.73 29.22 -7.25
N ASP A 126 8.46 29.53 -7.02
CA ASP A 126 7.45 29.78 -8.06
C ASP A 126 7.35 28.61 -9.07
N VAL A 127 7.42 27.39 -8.55
CA VAL A 127 7.30 26.15 -9.32
C VAL A 127 5.97 25.48 -9.03
N LYS A 128 5.23 25.11 -10.06
CA LYS A 128 3.95 24.41 -9.90
C LYS A 128 4.15 23.03 -9.27
N MET A 129 3.37 22.73 -8.22
CA MET A 129 3.35 21.38 -7.63
C MET A 129 2.91 20.34 -8.67
N PRO A 130 3.58 19.18 -8.73
CA PRO A 130 3.16 18.14 -9.64
C PRO A 130 1.80 17.57 -9.25
N HIS A 131 0.95 17.31 -10.24
CA HIS A 131 -0.22 16.46 -10.05
C HIS A 131 0.19 14.99 -10.07
N ILE A 132 -0.61 14.16 -9.40
CA ILE A 132 -0.48 12.70 -9.41
C ILE A 132 -1.62 12.14 -10.25
N TYR A 133 -1.25 11.41 -11.30
CA TYR A 133 -2.18 10.75 -12.22
C TYR A 133 -2.19 9.27 -11.90
N VAL A 134 -3.33 8.75 -11.49
CA VAL A 134 -3.47 7.35 -11.01
C VAL A 134 -4.36 6.58 -11.97
N GLN A 135 -3.84 5.44 -12.41
CA GLN A 135 -4.61 4.41 -13.10
C GLN A 135 -4.85 3.24 -12.14
N ALA A 136 -6.11 2.86 -11.95
CA ALA A 136 -6.54 1.83 -11.04
C ALA A 136 -6.96 0.54 -11.78
N LYS A 137 -6.43 -0.61 -11.37
CA LYS A 137 -6.80 -1.91 -11.93
C LYS A 137 -7.01 -2.93 -10.82
N LYS A 138 -8.03 -3.78 -10.97
CA LYS A 138 -8.33 -4.87 -10.02
C LYS A 138 -7.99 -6.25 -10.58
N LYS A 139 -7.11 -6.32 -11.56
CA LYS A 139 -6.75 -7.58 -12.18
C LYS A 139 -5.80 -8.37 -11.29
N THR A 140 -5.95 -9.68 -11.29
CA THR A 140 -5.18 -10.64 -10.50
C THR A 140 -4.59 -11.71 -11.38
N GLY A 141 -3.38 -12.15 -11.05
CA GLY A 141 -2.65 -13.17 -11.79
C GLY A 141 -1.65 -12.63 -12.79
N LYS A 142 -0.62 -13.43 -13.08
CA LYS A 142 0.52 -13.06 -13.94
C LYS A 142 0.14 -12.71 -15.39
N ASP A 143 -0.98 -13.22 -15.88
CA ASP A 143 -1.43 -12.99 -17.26
C ASP A 143 -2.60 -11.99 -17.34
N ALA A 144 -2.86 -11.24 -16.29
CA ALA A 144 -4.07 -10.42 -16.17
C ALA A 144 -3.99 -9.07 -16.89
N GLY A 145 -3.01 -8.87 -17.77
CA GLY A 145 -2.87 -7.62 -18.52
C GLY A 145 -2.55 -6.44 -17.61
N ASP A 146 -1.64 -6.66 -16.67
CA ASP A 146 -1.10 -5.63 -15.79
C ASP A 146 -0.38 -4.51 -16.55
N ILE A 147 0.16 -4.84 -17.74
CA ILE A 147 0.70 -3.88 -18.70
C ILE A 147 -0.35 -2.86 -19.19
N VAL A 148 -1.65 -3.24 -19.19
CA VAL A 148 -2.72 -2.36 -19.75
C VAL A 148 -2.78 -1.02 -19.01
N GLY A 149 -2.64 -1.02 -17.70
CA GLY A 149 -2.64 0.24 -16.92
C GLY A 149 -1.43 1.12 -17.24
N VAL A 150 -0.26 0.51 -17.47
CA VAL A 150 0.95 1.22 -17.89
C VAL A 150 0.76 1.81 -19.28
N ASP A 151 0.24 1.01 -20.23
CA ASP A 151 -0.02 1.45 -21.62
C ASP A 151 -1.00 2.62 -21.67
N GLN A 152 -2.02 2.61 -20.83
CA GLN A 152 -3.00 3.70 -20.75
C GLN A 152 -2.34 5.00 -20.29
N LEU A 153 -1.49 4.97 -19.25
CA LEU A 153 -0.79 6.15 -18.76
C LEU A 153 0.26 6.64 -19.78
N VAL A 154 1.01 5.75 -20.42
CA VAL A 154 1.98 6.13 -21.47
C VAL A 154 1.30 6.88 -22.61
N LYS A 155 0.12 6.44 -23.06
CA LYS A 155 -0.66 7.16 -24.08
C LYS A 155 -1.15 8.53 -23.61
N MET A 156 -1.41 8.68 -22.31
CA MET A 156 -1.85 9.95 -21.73
C MET A 156 -0.69 10.95 -21.53
N GLU A 157 0.56 10.50 -21.49
CA GLU A 157 1.73 11.34 -21.19
C GLU A 157 1.83 12.57 -22.10
N GLU A 158 1.60 12.42 -23.40
CA GLU A 158 1.61 13.53 -24.35
C GLU A 158 0.52 14.58 -24.13
N ARG A 159 -0.56 14.19 -23.41
CA ARG A 159 -1.72 15.05 -23.10
C ARG A 159 -1.64 15.66 -21.72
N ILE A 160 -0.80 15.14 -20.85
CA ILE A 160 -0.56 15.68 -19.52
C ILE A 160 0.22 17.00 -19.65
N PRO A 161 -0.33 18.11 -19.14
CA PRO A 161 0.28 19.43 -19.37
C PRO A 161 1.56 19.67 -18.57
N GLU A 162 1.77 18.90 -17.51
CA GLU A 162 2.91 19.08 -16.62
C GLU A 162 4.06 18.13 -16.96
N LYS A 163 5.25 18.67 -17.19
CA LYS A 163 6.47 17.87 -17.40
C LYS A 163 6.96 17.10 -16.16
N ASN A 164 6.53 17.52 -14.97
CA ASN A 164 6.90 16.93 -13.69
C ASN A 164 5.74 16.15 -13.06
N ALA A 165 4.76 15.73 -13.86
CA ALA A 165 3.66 14.89 -13.38
C ALA A 165 4.17 13.59 -12.75
N ILE A 166 3.48 13.12 -11.72
CA ILE A 166 3.73 11.82 -11.10
C ILE A 166 2.72 10.83 -11.66
N LEU A 167 3.19 9.83 -12.39
CA LEU A 167 2.34 8.79 -12.97
C LEU A 167 2.37 7.54 -12.07
N MET A 168 1.20 6.95 -11.80
CA MET A 168 1.08 5.83 -10.89
C MET A 168 0.04 4.81 -11.36
N VAL A 169 0.40 3.53 -11.36
CA VAL A 169 -0.54 2.42 -11.54
C VAL A 169 -0.73 1.70 -10.21
N ILE A 170 -1.98 1.60 -9.75
CA ILE A 170 -2.37 0.77 -8.61
C ILE A 170 -3.12 -0.44 -9.16
N ASN A 171 -2.53 -1.64 -9.06
CA ASN A 171 -3.17 -2.87 -9.52
C ASN A 171 -3.16 -3.93 -8.41
N LEU A 172 -4.29 -4.63 -8.20
CA LEU A 172 -4.41 -5.68 -7.19
C LEU A 172 -3.71 -6.99 -7.57
N THR A 173 -2.81 -6.98 -8.54
CA THR A 173 -1.93 -8.11 -8.87
C THR A 173 -1.00 -8.44 -7.69
N ASP A 174 -0.54 -9.69 -7.64
CA ASP A 174 0.47 -10.12 -6.66
C ASP A 174 1.85 -9.54 -7.02
N GLU A 175 2.18 -9.60 -8.30
CA GLU A 175 3.41 -9.08 -8.87
C GLU A 175 3.15 -8.58 -10.28
N PHE A 176 3.76 -7.47 -10.66
CA PHE A 176 3.74 -7.00 -12.05
C PHE A 176 4.64 -7.88 -12.91
N SER A 177 4.25 -8.07 -14.16
CA SER A 177 5.09 -8.73 -15.17
C SER A 177 6.38 -7.95 -15.42
N ASP A 178 7.39 -8.64 -15.91
CA ASP A 178 8.68 -7.97 -16.23
C ASP A 178 8.49 -6.93 -17.33
N GLU A 179 7.61 -7.20 -18.31
CA GLU A 179 7.24 -6.24 -19.37
C GLU A 179 6.60 -4.97 -18.78
N ALA A 180 5.69 -5.09 -17.82
CA ALA A 180 5.06 -3.94 -17.17
C ALA A 180 6.08 -3.14 -16.33
N LYS A 181 7.00 -3.82 -15.65
CA LYS A 181 8.07 -3.18 -14.87
C LYS A 181 9.04 -2.41 -15.77
N GLU A 182 9.52 -3.03 -16.84
CA GLU A 182 10.44 -2.42 -17.80
C GLU A 182 9.82 -1.16 -18.42
N LYS A 183 8.61 -1.28 -18.93
CA LYS A 183 7.89 -0.14 -19.52
C LYS A 183 7.59 0.97 -18.52
N ALA A 184 7.24 0.63 -17.29
CA ALA A 184 7.00 1.61 -16.23
C ALA A 184 8.30 2.36 -15.85
N ASP A 185 9.43 1.66 -15.76
CA ASP A 185 10.74 2.24 -15.46
C ASP A 185 11.18 3.20 -16.58
N GLU A 186 11.03 2.82 -17.85
CA GLU A 186 11.33 3.67 -19.00
C GLU A 186 10.52 4.97 -19.02
N ASN A 187 9.29 4.97 -18.49
CA ASN A 187 8.37 6.12 -18.51
C ASN A 187 8.19 6.76 -17.11
N GLY A 188 8.99 6.39 -16.12
CA GLY A 188 8.94 6.96 -14.79
C GLY A 188 7.60 6.72 -14.04
N ILE A 189 6.91 5.62 -14.33
CA ILE A 189 5.61 5.26 -13.74
C ILE A 189 5.83 4.47 -12.46
N ILE A 190 5.20 4.89 -11.37
CA ILE A 190 5.21 4.19 -10.09
C ILE A 190 4.22 3.02 -10.12
N LEU A 191 4.69 1.81 -9.83
CA LEU A 191 3.85 0.62 -9.74
C LEU A 191 3.55 0.25 -8.29
N ILE A 192 2.27 0.11 -7.94
CA ILE A 192 1.81 -0.31 -6.62
C ILE A 192 0.98 -1.58 -6.79
N ASN A 193 1.49 -2.72 -6.31
CA ASN A 193 0.78 -3.99 -6.33
C ASN A 193 -0.22 -4.10 -5.16
N GLY A 194 -1.04 -5.15 -5.18
CA GLY A 194 -2.12 -5.34 -4.21
C GLY A 194 -1.67 -5.41 -2.76
N LEU A 195 -0.55 -6.07 -2.45
CA LEU A 195 -0.03 -6.15 -1.08
C LEU A 195 0.56 -4.82 -0.61
N THR A 196 1.26 -4.12 -1.49
CA THR A 196 1.79 -2.78 -1.19
C THR A 196 0.63 -1.82 -0.94
N PHE A 197 -0.42 -1.85 -1.76
CA PHE A 197 -1.61 -1.02 -1.56
C PHE A 197 -2.32 -1.35 -0.25
N ALA A 198 -2.57 -2.63 0.05
CA ALA A 198 -3.14 -3.07 1.33
C ALA A 198 -2.30 -2.59 2.53
N SER A 199 -0.96 -2.64 2.42
CA SER A 199 -0.06 -2.14 3.46
C SER A 199 -0.19 -0.62 3.68
N LEU A 200 -0.38 0.15 2.60
CA LEU A 200 -0.63 1.60 2.69
C LEU A 200 -1.97 1.88 3.39
N LEU A 201 -3.04 1.15 3.05
CA LEU A 201 -4.34 1.32 3.70
C LEU A 201 -4.24 1.09 5.22
N VAL A 202 -3.59 0.00 5.63
CA VAL A 202 -3.35 -0.29 7.07
C VAL A 202 -2.53 0.82 7.72
N ARG A 203 -1.45 1.25 7.08
CA ARG A 203 -0.54 2.28 7.61
C ARG A 203 -1.26 3.61 7.86
N TYR A 204 -2.17 3.99 6.97
CA TYR A 204 -2.89 5.26 7.04
C TYR A 204 -4.30 5.12 7.65
N GLY A 205 -4.66 3.95 8.15
CA GLY A 205 -5.92 3.70 8.85
C GLY A 205 -7.15 3.87 7.95
N ILE A 206 -7.05 3.40 6.71
CA ILE A 206 -8.20 3.28 5.80
C ILE A 206 -8.83 1.91 6.05
N GLU A 207 -10.10 1.90 6.41
CA GLU A 207 -10.82 0.67 6.71
C GLU A 207 -11.37 0.01 5.44
N VAL A 208 -11.18 -1.31 5.33
CA VAL A 208 -11.75 -2.16 4.28
C VAL A 208 -12.57 -3.25 4.96
N ASP A 209 -13.83 -3.42 4.57
CA ASP A 209 -14.65 -4.53 5.09
C ASP A 209 -14.13 -5.87 4.52
N ILE A 210 -13.55 -6.67 5.41
CA ILE A 210 -12.95 -7.97 5.09
C ILE A 210 -13.86 -9.16 5.42
N ARG A 211 -15.16 -8.90 5.68
CA ARG A 211 -16.17 -9.94 5.94
C ARG A 211 -16.63 -10.68 4.72
#